data_aaaed374b98d0ef15f8ff710df4f4b02
#
_entry.id   aaaed374b98d0ef15f8ff710df4f4b02
#
_cell.length_a   1.000
_cell.length_b   1.000
_cell.length_c   1.000
_cell.angle_alpha   90.00
_cell.angle_beta   90.00
_cell.angle_gamma   90.00
#
_symmetry.space_group_name_H-M   'P 1'
#
loop_
_entity.id
_entity.type
_entity.pdbx_description
1 polymer ?
#
loop_
_entity_poly.entity_id
_entity_poly.type
_entity_poly.pdbx_seq_one_letter_code
_entity_poly.pdbx_strand_id
1 'polypeptide(L)'
;NKWRQAIAALSVFQQRFPKHNLYDDASDKLVFAYIENSEPISAAEKLVEISNTVADKEKTSNSLYKAAEIYQENDFHNLAMPLLASFIDRYPNKFDLAIEAHNAHISYYEEQKNASSKMKWQEKLVSYEKSNSKKRTARSSSLAANAAFELTYSDLEKFESIHLSLPLKGSLAKKKKALKNIVSKLEGLSIYQDSVIMSAATYQIASVYRTLARDILVSERPGSLSELQLEQYDILLEEQAYPFEEQAMDIYMINIEKVAQGHYDKWIEQTFEVMAKMNPTEFKRDLKVTPYAETMF
;
A
#
# COMPACT_ATOMS: atom_id res chain seq x y z
N ASN A 1 36.24 -26.57 6.93
CA ASN A 1 37.44 -25.78 7.25
C ASN A 1 38.21 -25.18 6.06
N LYS A 2 37.86 -25.55 4.84
CA LYS A 2 38.47 -24.98 3.63
C LYS A 2 38.17 -23.48 3.44
N TRP A 3 36.95 -23.06 3.76
CA TRP A 3 36.54 -21.68 3.60
C TRP A 3 37.27 -20.73 4.56
N ARG A 4 37.48 -21.11 5.82
CA ARG A 4 38.30 -20.31 6.75
C ARG A 4 39.74 -20.10 6.28
N GLN A 5 40.32 -21.12 5.66
CA GLN A 5 41.67 -20.99 5.07
C GLN A 5 41.66 -20.05 3.85
N ALA A 6 40.63 -20.15 3.01
CA ALA A 6 40.45 -19.25 1.87
C ALA A 6 40.27 -17.79 2.32
N ILE A 7 39.43 -17.55 3.32
CA ILE A 7 39.20 -16.20 3.90
C ILE A 7 40.55 -15.65 4.44
N ALA A 8 41.27 -16.41 5.23
CA ALA A 8 42.57 -15.96 5.79
C ALA A 8 43.56 -15.62 4.67
N ALA A 9 43.73 -16.50 3.67
CA ALA A 9 44.65 -16.27 2.57
C ALA A 9 44.29 -15.05 1.71
N LEU A 10 43.03 -14.90 1.34
CA LEU A 10 42.56 -13.80 0.53
C LEU A 10 42.61 -12.46 1.29
N SER A 11 42.30 -12.45 2.59
CA SER A 11 42.41 -11.24 3.42
C SER A 11 43.86 -10.77 3.54
N VAL A 12 44.80 -11.70 3.76
CA VAL A 12 46.26 -11.39 3.79
C VAL A 12 46.73 -10.89 2.41
N PHE A 13 46.25 -11.48 1.33
CA PHE A 13 46.55 -11.00 -0.04
C PHE A 13 46.07 -9.54 -0.23
N GLN A 14 44.88 -9.23 0.11
CA GLN A 14 44.33 -7.87 -0.05
C GLN A 14 45.06 -6.84 0.84
N GLN A 15 45.41 -7.22 2.04
CA GLN A 15 46.16 -6.35 2.94
C GLN A 15 47.57 -6.03 2.40
N ARG A 16 48.25 -7.04 1.84
CA ARG A 16 49.61 -6.90 1.33
C ARG A 16 49.68 -6.28 -0.07
N PHE A 17 48.67 -6.48 -0.88
CA PHE A 17 48.66 -6.10 -2.30
C PHE A 17 47.41 -5.30 -2.69
N PRO A 18 47.11 -4.13 -2.07
CA PRO A 18 45.88 -3.39 -2.25
C PRO A 18 45.70 -2.78 -3.66
N LYS A 19 46.78 -2.72 -4.46
CA LYS A 19 46.76 -2.22 -5.84
C LYS A 19 46.97 -3.31 -6.89
N HIS A 20 46.94 -4.56 -6.49
CA HIS A 20 47.15 -5.67 -7.42
C HIS A 20 45.92 -5.83 -8.36
N ASN A 21 46.15 -6.19 -9.62
CA ASN A 21 45.10 -6.42 -10.60
C ASN A 21 44.07 -7.50 -10.25
N LEU A 22 44.43 -8.44 -9.35
CA LEU A 22 43.54 -9.46 -8.82
C LEU A 22 42.80 -9.03 -7.55
N TYR A 23 42.90 -7.77 -7.12
CA TYR A 23 42.27 -7.31 -5.89
C TYR A 23 40.74 -7.46 -5.94
N ASP A 24 40.12 -7.07 -7.05
CA ASP A 24 38.67 -7.16 -7.25
C ASP A 24 38.20 -8.62 -7.32
N ASP A 25 38.97 -9.48 -7.99
CA ASP A 25 38.71 -10.93 -8.02
C ASP A 25 38.82 -11.55 -6.63
N ALA A 26 39.80 -11.13 -5.83
CA ALA A 26 39.96 -11.57 -4.46
C ALA A 26 38.78 -11.11 -3.57
N SER A 27 38.26 -9.91 -3.82
CA SER A 27 37.06 -9.40 -3.13
C SER A 27 35.84 -10.27 -3.40
N ASP A 28 35.58 -10.63 -4.66
CA ASP A 28 34.45 -11.48 -5.03
C ASP A 28 34.58 -12.89 -4.42
N LYS A 29 35.80 -13.45 -4.42
CA LYS A 29 36.08 -14.74 -3.77
C LYS A 29 35.92 -14.67 -2.26
N LEU A 30 36.24 -13.54 -1.62
CA LEU A 30 36.00 -13.32 -0.18
C LEU A 30 34.51 -13.31 0.15
N VAL A 31 33.69 -12.57 -0.62
CA VAL A 31 32.25 -12.57 -0.44
C VAL A 31 31.70 -14.00 -0.51
N PHE A 32 32.10 -14.75 -1.54
CA PHE A 32 31.68 -16.14 -1.69
C PHE A 32 32.16 -17.02 -0.51
N ALA A 33 33.41 -16.87 -0.09
CA ALA A 33 33.96 -17.65 1.02
C ALA A 33 33.29 -17.34 2.37
N TYR A 34 32.88 -16.08 2.62
CA TYR A 34 32.13 -15.70 3.79
C TYR A 34 30.73 -16.32 3.79
N ILE A 35 30.03 -16.31 2.65
CA ILE A 35 28.69 -16.93 2.51
C ILE A 35 28.80 -18.43 2.80
N GLU A 36 29.74 -19.12 2.17
CA GLU A 36 29.97 -20.57 2.34
C GLU A 36 30.44 -20.95 3.75
N ASN A 37 31.05 -20.01 4.46
CA ASN A 37 31.47 -20.21 5.85
C ASN A 37 30.37 -19.83 6.87
N SER A 38 29.18 -19.49 6.40
CA SER A 38 28.07 -19.02 7.24
C SER A 38 28.37 -17.71 8.00
N GLU A 39 29.08 -16.80 7.36
CA GLU A 39 29.43 -15.46 7.85
C GLU A 39 28.78 -14.38 6.98
N PRO A 40 27.43 -14.32 6.92
CA PRO A 40 26.71 -13.43 5.99
C PRO A 40 27.00 -11.95 6.24
N ILE A 41 27.21 -11.57 7.50
CA ILE A 41 27.48 -10.16 7.85
C ILE A 41 28.84 -9.72 7.29
N SER A 42 29.88 -10.56 7.40
CA SER A 42 31.19 -10.26 6.80
C SER A 42 31.12 -10.19 5.27
N ALA A 43 30.25 -11.02 4.65
CA ALA A 43 29.97 -10.95 3.22
C ALA A 43 29.32 -9.60 2.84
N ALA A 44 28.32 -9.15 3.62
CA ALA A 44 27.65 -7.87 3.40
C ALA A 44 28.60 -6.68 3.55
N GLU A 45 29.45 -6.68 4.60
CA GLU A 45 30.48 -5.67 4.80
C GLU A 45 31.44 -5.59 3.61
N LYS A 46 31.87 -6.74 3.08
CA LYS A 46 32.73 -6.78 1.91
C LYS A 46 32.03 -6.29 0.65
N LEU A 47 30.76 -6.60 0.46
CA LEU A 47 29.95 -6.06 -0.63
C LEU A 47 29.77 -4.53 -0.55
N VAL A 48 29.61 -3.98 0.65
CA VAL A 48 29.61 -2.52 0.86
C VAL A 48 30.95 -1.90 0.46
N GLU A 49 32.07 -2.53 0.82
CA GLU A 49 33.40 -2.08 0.39
C GLU A 49 33.51 -2.08 -1.14
N ILE A 50 33.12 -3.18 -1.81
CA ILE A 50 33.11 -3.28 -3.29
C ILE A 50 32.26 -2.17 -3.90
N SER A 51 31.09 -1.88 -3.34
CA SER A 51 30.18 -0.84 -3.84
C SER A 51 30.76 0.58 -3.81
N ASN A 52 31.81 0.79 -3.00
CA ASN A 52 32.45 2.08 -2.82
C ASN A 52 33.82 2.22 -3.52
N THR A 53 34.45 1.10 -3.88
CA THR A 53 35.84 1.08 -4.39
C THR A 53 35.95 0.73 -5.86
N VAL A 54 35.03 -0.09 -6.40
CA VAL A 54 35.07 -0.55 -7.78
C VAL A 54 34.51 0.49 -8.73
N ALA A 55 35.11 0.65 -9.91
CA ALA A 55 34.67 1.63 -10.90
C ALA A 55 33.45 1.17 -11.74
N ASP A 56 33.24 -0.13 -11.86
CA ASP A 56 32.13 -0.71 -12.61
C ASP A 56 30.79 -0.43 -11.93
N LYS A 57 29.96 0.41 -12.57
CA LYS A 57 28.65 0.81 -12.05
C LYS A 57 27.67 -0.36 -11.90
N GLU A 58 27.75 -1.35 -12.78
CA GLU A 58 26.88 -2.53 -12.68
C GLU A 58 27.26 -3.36 -11.45
N LYS A 59 28.54 -3.66 -11.30
CA LYS A 59 29.07 -4.38 -10.15
C LYS A 59 28.78 -3.66 -8.84
N THR A 60 29.01 -2.34 -8.79
CA THR A 60 28.79 -1.54 -7.56
C THR A 60 27.31 -1.47 -7.19
N SER A 61 26.39 -1.35 -8.16
CA SER A 61 24.96 -1.35 -7.88
C SER A 61 24.49 -2.70 -7.34
N ASN A 62 24.91 -3.78 -7.96
CA ASN A 62 24.56 -5.14 -7.53
C ASN A 62 25.12 -5.46 -6.14
N SER A 63 26.38 -5.05 -5.86
CA SER A 63 27.01 -5.25 -4.55
C SER A 63 26.29 -4.47 -3.45
N LEU A 64 25.93 -3.20 -3.71
CA LEU A 64 25.22 -2.37 -2.73
C LEU A 64 23.84 -2.94 -2.38
N TYR A 65 23.09 -3.35 -3.41
CA TYR A 65 21.77 -3.93 -3.22
C TYR A 65 21.85 -5.27 -2.49
N LYS A 66 22.81 -6.15 -2.89
CA LYS A 66 22.99 -7.46 -2.26
C LYS A 66 23.44 -7.37 -0.82
N ALA A 67 24.28 -6.39 -0.47
CA ALA A 67 24.65 -6.13 0.92
C ALA A 67 23.41 -5.80 1.77
N ALA A 68 22.52 -4.94 1.25
CA ALA A 68 21.30 -4.59 1.94
C ALA A 68 20.34 -5.80 2.09
N GLU A 69 20.20 -6.64 1.06
CA GLU A 69 19.43 -7.88 1.16
C GLU A 69 19.97 -8.80 2.26
N ILE A 70 21.28 -9.04 2.30
CA ILE A 70 21.91 -9.89 3.33
C ILE A 70 21.65 -9.33 4.72
N TYR A 71 21.76 -8.01 4.91
CA TYR A 71 21.46 -7.40 6.20
C TYR A 71 19.98 -7.56 6.58
N GLN A 72 19.04 -7.43 5.62
CA GLN A 72 17.62 -7.64 5.89
C GLN A 72 17.32 -9.10 6.28
N GLU A 73 17.86 -10.07 5.52
CA GLU A 73 17.70 -11.50 5.77
C GLU A 73 18.24 -11.95 7.15
N ASN A 74 19.09 -11.15 7.76
CA ASN A 74 19.69 -11.41 9.07
C ASN A 74 19.24 -10.41 10.16
N ASP A 75 18.12 -9.72 9.96
CA ASP A 75 17.50 -8.78 10.91
C ASP A 75 18.33 -7.51 11.24
N PHE A 76 19.37 -7.20 10.46
CA PHE A 76 20.16 -5.98 10.59
C PHE A 76 19.53 -4.81 9.80
N HIS A 77 18.23 -4.54 10.03
CA HIS A 77 17.49 -3.51 9.29
C HIS A 77 18.08 -2.10 9.42
N ASN A 78 18.69 -1.78 10.57
CA ASN A 78 19.37 -0.50 10.78
C ASN A 78 20.57 -0.28 9.85
N LEU A 79 21.20 -1.35 9.35
CA LEU A 79 22.27 -1.31 8.36
C LEU A 79 21.73 -1.39 6.93
N ALA A 80 20.67 -2.17 6.72
CA ALA A 80 20.06 -2.36 5.39
C ALA A 80 19.39 -1.08 4.86
N MET A 81 18.58 -0.40 5.67
CA MET A 81 17.79 0.75 5.22
C MET A 81 18.62 1.90 4.67
N PRO A 82 19.75 2.34 5.30
CA PRO A 82 20.62 3.36 4.71
C PRO A 82 21.23 2.94 3.37
N LEU A 83 21.54 1.64 3.18
CA LEU A 83 22.09 1.15 1.91
C LEU A 83 21.05 1.18 0.82
N LEU A 84 19.80 0.77 1.10
CA LEU A 84 18.68 0.86 0.13
C LEU A 84 18.37 2.31 -0.24
N ALA A 85 18.39 3.24 0.72
CA ALA A 85 18.23 4.66 0.43
C ALA A 85 19.34 5.18 -0.49
N SER A 86 20.60 4.84 -0.17
CA SER A 86 21.76 5.16 -1.00
C SER A 86 21.68 4.53 -2.40
N PHE A 87 21.14 3.32 -2.50
CA PHE A 87 20.93 2.64 -3.78
C PHE A 87 19.94 3.40 -4.67
N ILE A 88 18.79 3.81 -4.13
CA ILE A 88 17.79 4.59 -4.87
C ILE A 88 18.40 5.88 -5.43
N ASP A 89 19.18 6.59 -4.61
CA ASP A 89 19.78 7.87 -4.99
C ASP A 89 20.90 7.69 -6.03
N ARG A 90 21.74 6.67 -5.88
CA ARG A 90 22.90 6.44 -6.77
C ARG A 90 22.54 5.79 -8.09
N TYR A 91 21.49 4.95 -8.12
CA TYR A 91 21.12 4.11 -9.26
C TYR A 91 19.64 4.26 -9.67
N PRO A 92 19.17 5.48 -9.95
CA PRO A 92 17.76 5.74 -10.26
C PRO A 92 17.26 5.06 -11.55
N ASN A 93 18.19 4.53 -12.37
CA ASN A 93 17.82 3.81 -13.59
C ASN A 93 17.54 2.32 -13.39
N LYS A 94 17.87 1.74 -12.22
CA LYS A 94 17.60 0.35 -11.83
C LYS A 94 16.16 0.24 -11.31
N PHE A 95 15.20 0.42 -12.21
CA PHE A 95 13.78 0.64 -11.89
C PHE A 95 13.22 -0.42 -10.93
N ASP A 96 13.33 -1.70 -11.28
CA ASP A 96 12.70 -2.78 -10.48
C ASP A 96 13.30 -2.87 -9.09
N LEU A 97 14.63 -2.80 -8.97
CA LEU A 97 15.32 -2.82 -7.67
C LEU A 97 15.02 -1.58 -6.83
N ALA A 98 14.86 -0.41 -7.45
CA ALA A 98 14.48 0.80 -6.75
C ALA A 98 13.03 0.74 -6.23
N ILE A 99 12.12 0.14 -6.98
CA ILE A 99 10.74 -0.13 -6.53
C ILE A 99 10.74 -1.04 -5.29
N GLU A 100 11.49 -2.15 -5.33
CA GLU A 100 11.60 -3.04 -4.17
C GLU A 100 12.29 -2.36 -2.97
N ALA A 101 13.30 -1.53 -3.21
CA ALA A 101 13.96 -0.76 -2.15
C ALA A 101 12.99 0.24 -1.47
N HIS A 102 12.12 0.91 -2.23
CA HIS A 102 11.05 1.74 -1.65
C HIS A 102 10.08 0.91 -0.83
N ASN A 103 9.66 -0.24 -1.36
CA ASN A 103 8.74 -1.14 -0.67
C ASN A 103 9.35 -1.70 0.62
N ALA A 104 10.64 -2.04 0.63
CA ALA A 104 11.36 -2.49 1.83
C ALA A 104 11.32 -1.44 2.95
N HIS A 105 11.47 -0.16 2.61
CA HIS A 105 11.30 0.92 3.59
C HIS A 105 9.86 1.03 4.11
N ILE A 106 8.86 0.85 3.26
CA ILE A 106 7.44 0.87 3.67
C ILE A 106 7.20 -0.25 4.68
N SER A 107 7.59 -1.49 4.36
CA SER A 107 7.44 -2.66 5.24
C SER A 107 8.18 -2.47 6.57
N TYR A 108 9.41 -1.98 6.53
CA TYR A 108 10.20 -1.71 7.73
C TYR A 108 9.51 -0.72 8.67
N TYR A 109 9.01 0.41 8.16
CA TYR A 109 8.31 1.40 8.99
C TYR A 109 6.92 0.95 9.42
N GLU A 110 6.29 0.03 8.70
CA GLU A 110 5.06 -0.62 9.13
C GLU A 110 5.29 -1.51 10.36
N GLU A 111 6.32 -2.36 10.33
CA GLU A 111 6.75 -3.19 11.47
C GLU A 111 7.12 -2.34 12.69
N GLN A 112 7.80 -1.22 12.48
CA GLN A 112 8.13 -0.25 13.52
C GLN A 112 6.92 0.59 13.99
N LYS A 113 5.73 0.39 13.43
CA LYS A 113 4.51 1.19 13.70
C LYS A 113 4.73 2.70 13.54
N ASN A 114 5.65 3.08 12.67
CA ASN A 114 5.96 4.48 12.37
C ASN A 114 5.17 4.96 11.15
N ALA A 115 3.91 5.32 11.37
CA ALA A 115 2.98 5.75 10.33
C ALA A 115 3.49 6.95 9.50
N SER A 116 4.17 7.92 10.15
CA SER A 116 4.68 9.11 9.45
C SER A 116 5.79 8.78 8.45
N SER A 117 6.72 7.91 8.85
CA SER A 117 7.80 7.48 7.94
C SER A 117 7.28 6.53 6.87
N LYS A 118 6.35 5.61 7.19
CA LYS A 118 5.66 4.76 6.22
C LYS A 118 5.01 5.61 5.13
N MET A 119 4.22 6.61 5.51
CA MET A 119 3.54 7.50 4.58
C MET A 119 4.51 8.24 3.64
N LYS A 120 5.63 8.75 4.17
CA LYS A 120 6.66 9.40 3.34
C LYS A 120 7.26 8.46 2.29
N TRP A 121 7.49 7.20 2.64
CA TRP A 121 8.03 6.22 1.69
C TRP A 121 6.98 5.75 0.69
N GLN A 122 5.71 5.69 1.07
CA GLN A 122 4.59 5.47 0.15
C GLN A 122 4.49 6.60 -0.88
N GLU A 123 4.58 7.87 -0.46
CA GLU A 123 4.61 9.02 -1.36
C GLU A 123 5.79 8.98 -2.34
N LYS A 124 6.98 8.60 -1.85
CA LYS A 124 8.17 8.42 -2.69
C LYS A 124 7.98 7.30 -3.71
N LEU A 125 7.47 6.13 -3.30
CA LEU A 125 7.19 5.00 -4.20
C LEU A 125 6.23 5.40 -5.31
N VAL A 126 5.09 6.00 -4.97
CA VAL A 126 4.07 6.46 -5.92
C VAL A 126 4.64 7.49 -6.90
N SER A 127 5.40 8.46 -6.40
CA SER A 127 6.04 9.48 -7.22
C SER A 127 7.09 8.90 -8.17
N TYR A 128 7.92 8.01 -7.67
CA TYR A 128 8.97 7.34 -8.45
C TYR A 128 8.37 6.47 -9.56
N GLU A 129 7.36 5.64 -9.25
CA GLU A 129 6.66 4.79 -10.21
C GLU A 129 5.99 5.64 -11.29
N LYS A 130 5.27 6.70 -10.90
CA LYS A 130 4.61 7.62 -11.82
C LYS A 130 5.60 8.29 -12.79
N SER A 131 6.75 8.73 -12.28
CA SER A 131 7.80 9.36 -13.08
C SER A 131 8.46 8.40 -14.07
N ASN A 132 8.39 7.10 -13.79
CA ASN A 132 8.95 6.02 -14.60
C ASN A 132 7.87 5.15 -15.25
N SER A 133 6.66 5.64 -15.44
CA SER A 133 5.49 4.88 -15.90
C SER A 133 5.71 4.10 -17.20
N LYS A 134 6.64 4.51 -18.06
CA LYS A 134 7.05 3.78 -19.27
C LYS A 134 7.76 2.45 -18.99
N LYS A 135 8.30 2.26 -17.77
CA LYS A 135 8.97 1.04 -17.31
C LYS A 135 8.07 0.18 -16.41
N ARG A 136 6.80 0.58 -16.25
CA ARG A 136 5.84 -0.07 -15.37
C ARG A 136 5.76 -1.57 -15.63
N THR A 137 5.82 -2.35 -14.56
CA THR A 137 5.59 -3.80 -14.53
C THR A 137 4.34 -4.10 -13.71
N ALA A 138 3.80 -5.31 -13.79
CA ALA A 138 2.68 -5.71 -12.93
C ALA A 138 3.04 -5.57 -11.45
N ARG A 139 4.28 -5.90 -11.06
CA ARG A 139 4.76 -5.79 -9.68
C ARG A 139 4.85 -4.34 -9.22
N SER A 140 5.47 -3.45 -10.00
CA SER A 140 5.58 -2.04 -9.64
C SER A 140 4.21 -1.37 -9.58
N SER A 141 3.30 -1.74 -10.49
CA SER A 141 1.92 -1.27 -10.52
C SER A 141 1.18 -1.63 -9.24
N SER A 142 1.24 -2.91 -8.84
CA SER A 142 0.55 -3.38 -7.63
C SER A 142 1.10 -2.72 -6.36
N LEU A 143 2.43 -2.60 -6.21
CA LEU A 143 3.04 -1.93 -5.07
C LEU A 143 2.66 -0.45 -4.98
N ALA A 144 2.70 0.26 -6.12
CA ALA A 144 2.33 1.67 -6.16
C ALA A 144 0.83 1.88 -5.95
N ALA A 145 -0.03 0.99 -6.48
CA ALA A 145 -1.47 1.04 -6.28
C ALA A 145 -1.84 0.84 -4.80
N ASN A 146 -1.23 -0.14 -4.13
CA ASN A 146 -1.42 -0.36 -2.69
C ASN A 146 -0.98 0.86 -1.88
N ALA A 147 0.22 1.39 -2.14
CA ALA A 147 0.73 2.57 -1.46
C ALA A 147 -0.18 3.80 -1.68
N ALA A 148 -0.63 4.03 -2.93
CA ALA A 148 -1.51 5.13 -3.26
C ALA A 148 -2.90 4.99 -2.63
N PHE A 149 -3.44 3.78 -2.54
CA PHE A 149 -4.70 3.50 -1.85
C PHE A 149 -4.58 3.79 -0.34
N GLU A 150 -3.55 3.29 0.32
CA GLU A 150 -3.33 3.55 1.74
C GLU A 150 -3.14 5.04 2.06
N LEU A 151 -2.50 5.80 1.17
CA LEU A 151 -2.37 7.26 1.32
C LEU A 151 -3.73 7.98 1.36
N THR A 152 -4.80 7.38 0.85
CA THR A 152 -6.15 7.97 0.95
C THR A 152 -6.73 7.93 2.36
N TYR A 153 -6.23 7.07 3.25
CA TYR A 153 -6.76 6.92 4.61
C TYR A 153 -6.69 8.21 5.42
N SER A 154 -5.64 9.01 5.25
CA SER A 154 -5.55 10.31 5.93
C SER A 154 -6.64 11.31 5.49
N ASP A 155 -7.10 11.21 4.24
CA ASP A 155 -8.20 12.03 3.75
C ASP A 155 -9.56 11.49 4.23
N LEU A 156 -9.67 10.15 4.39
CA LEU A 156 -10.84 9.51 4.99
C LEU A 156 -11.03 9.95 6.44
N GLU A 157 -9.97 9.90 7.25
CA GLU A 157 -10.00 10.37 8.64
C GLU A 157 -10.42 11.84 8.72
N LYS A 158 -9.90 12.71 7.85
CA LYS A 158 -10.31 14.10 7.75
C LYS A 158 -11.78 14.25 7.38
N PHE A 159 -12.27 13.45 6.44
CA PHE A 159 -13.67 13.46 6.04
C PHE A 159 -14.59 13.02 7.19
N GLU A 160 -14.24 11.96 7.89
CA GLU A 160 -14.99 11.43 9.02
C GLU A 160 -15.01 12.42 10.20
N SER A 161 -13.92 13.14 10.43
CA SER A 161 -13.83 14.16 11.49
C SER A 161 -14.69 15.40 11.25
N ILE A 162 -15.24 15.61 10.04
CA ILE A 162 -16.12 16.72 9.73
C ILE A 162 -17.54 16.39 10.21
N HIS A 163 -17.92 16.88 11.37
CA HIS A 163 -19.27 16.77 11.90
C HIS A 163 -20.20 17.80 11.24
N LEU A 164 -21.46 17.40 10.97
CA LEU A 164 -22.47 18.29 10.42
C LEU A 164 -23.18 19.04 11.57
N SER A 165 -22.75 20.27 11.79
CA SER A 165 -23.26 21.18 12.82
C SER A 165 -23.99 22.37 12.18
N LEU A 166 -24.77 23.08 12.98
CA LEU A 166 -25.44 24.29 12.56
C LEU A 166 -24.47 25.50 12.45
N PRO A 167 -24.61 26.35 11.44
CA PRO A 167 -25.57 26.24 10.33
C PRO A 167 -25.15 25.15 9.33
N LEU A 168 -26.04 24.21 9.07
CA LEU A 168 -25.79 22.98 8.29
C LEU A 168 -25.14 23.24 6.93
N LYS A 169 -25.55 24.31 6.23
CA LYS A 169 -25.02 24.67 4.90
C LYS A 169 -23.48 24.75 4.87
N GLY A 170 -22.88 25.32 5.92
CA GLY A 170 -21.42 25.52 6.00
C GLY A 170 -20.65 24.21 6.24
N SER A 171 -21.07 23.41 7.21
CA SER A 171 -20.46 22.13 7.55
C SER A 171 -20.65 21.09 6.42
N LEU A 172 -21.84 21.06 5.81
CA LEU A 172 -22.16 20.20 4.66
C LEU A 172 -21.29 20.54 3.44
N ALA A 173 -21.09 21.84 3.12
CA ALA A 173 -20.23 22.25 2.03
C ALA A 173 -18.77 21.79 2.24
N LYS A 174 -18.25 21.89 3.48
CA LYS A 174 -16.92 21.37 3.83
C LYS A 174 -16.82 19.86 3.63
N LYS A 175 -17.82 19.11 4.11
CA LYS A 175 -17.84 17.65 4.00
C LYS A 175 -17.96 17.18 2.56
N LYS A 176 -18.83 17.82 1.73
CA LYS A 176 -18.91 17.57 0.29
C LYS A 176 -17.59 17.85 -0.45
N LYS A 177 -16.85 18.89 -0.06
CA LYS A 177 -15.53 19.17 -0.62
C LYS A 177 -14.52 18.08 -0.29
N ALA A 178 -14.50 17.59 0.96
CA ALA A 178 -13.64 16.48 1.38
C ALA A 178 -13.99 15.19 0.63
N LEU A 179 -15.29 14.85 0.50
CA LEU A 179 -15.77 13.73 -0.30
C LEU A 179 -15.24 13.81 -1.73
N LYS A 180 -15.43 14.94 -2.42
CA LYS A 180 -14.96 15.12 -3.80
C LYS A 180 -13.45 14.89 -3.93
N ASN A 181 -12.65 15.34 -2.96
CA ASN A 181 -11.20 15.11 -2.95
C ASN A 181 -10.85 13.63 -2.85
N ILE A 182 -11.51 12.89 -1.95
CA ILE A 182 -11.29 11.45 -1.76
C ILE A 182 -11.68 10.67 -3.01
N VAL A 183 -12.89 10.95 -3.55
CA VAL A 183 -13.40 10.29 -4.76
C VAL A 183 -12.41 10.47 -5.91
N SER A 184 -11.95 11.71 -6.15
CA SER A 184 -10.99 11.98 -7.23
C SER A 184 -9.65 11.22 -7.05
N LYS A 185 -9.17 11.04 -5.81
CA LYS A 185 -7.95 10.28 -5.55
C LYS A 185 -8.16 8.78 -5.78
N LEU A 186 -9.29 8.23 -5.32
CA LEU A 186 -9.63 6.82 -5.50
C LEU A 186 -9.87 6.46 -6.98
N GLU A 187 -10.56 7.31 -7.73
CA GLU A 187 -10.74 7.15 -9.18
C GLU A 187 -9.40 7.18 -9.92
N GLY A 188 -8.47 8.03 -9.45
CA GLY A 188 -7.11 8.12 -9.99
C GLY A 188 -6.30 6.82 -9.90
N LEU A 189 -6.69 5.87 -9.05
CA LEU A 189 -6.02 4.56 -8.93
C LEU A 189 -6.23 3.66 -10.14
N SER A 190 -7.20 3.97 -11.00
CA SER A 190 -7.49 3.23 -12.24
C SER A 190 -6.28 3.13 -13.18
N ILE A 191 -5.33 4.05 -13.10
CA ILE A 191 -4.10 4.03 -13.91
C ILE A 191 -3.21 2.79 -13.66
N TYR A 192 -3.35 2.16 -12.50
CA TYR A 192 -2.55 0.99 -12.11
C TYR A 192 -3.12 -0.33 -12.64
N GLN A 193 -4.40 -0.37 -13.02
CA GLN A 193 -5.10 -1.56 -13.54
C GLN A 193 -5.00 -2.79 -12.61
N ASP A 194 -4.88 -2.56 -11.30
CA ASP A 194 -4.87 -3.61 -10.28
C ASP A 194 -6.33 -3.90 -9.87
N SER A 195 -6.79 -5.14 -10.12
CA SER A 195 -8.19 -5.51 -9.93
C SER A 195 -8.64 -5.44 -8.47
N VAL A 196 -7.77 -5.83 -7.52
CA VAL A 196 -8.07 -5.80 -6.08
C VAL A 196 -8.16 -4.36 -5.59
N ILE A 197 -7.22 -3.50 -6.01
CA ILE A 197 -7.24 -2.07 -5.65
C ILE A 197 -8.43 -1.35 -6.30
N MET A 198 -8.83 -1.75 -7.51
CA MET A 198 -10.05 -1.22 -8.14
C MET A 198 -11.31 -1.62 -7.38
N SER A 199 -11.38 -2.84 -6.82
CA SER A 199 -12.49 -3.25 -5.96
C SER A 199 -12.48 -2.49 -4.63
N ALA A 200 -11.28 -2.31 -4.04
CA ALA A 200 -11.08 -1.52 -2.84
C ALA A 200 -11.52 -0.06 -3.01
N ALA A 201 -11.09 0.57 -4.10
CA ALA A 201 -11.43 1.95 -4.43
C ALA A 201 -12.94 2.13 -4.64
N THR A 202 -13.57 1.23 -5.40
CA THR A 202 -15.02 1.23 -5.63
C THR A 202 -15.79 1.09 -4.30
N TYR A 203 -15.40 0.14 -3.45
CA TYR A 203 -16.00 -0.01 -2.12
C TYR A 203 -15.86 1.26 -1.28
N GLN A 204 -14.66 1.85 -1.27
CA GLN A 204 -14.39 3.03 -0.46
C GLN A 204 -15.15 4.28 -0.96
N ILE A 205 -15.27 4.47 -2.29
CA ILE A 205 -16.09 5.55 -2.87
C ILE A 205 -17.53 5.39 -2.43
N ALA A 206 -18.13 4.21 -2.58
CA ALA A 206 -19.49 3.95 -2.13
C ALA A 206 -19.66 4.21 -0.63
N SER A 207 -18.68 3.79 0.18
CA SER A 207 -18.69 3.96 1.63
C SER A 207 -18.69 5.43 2.05
N VAL A 208 -17.93 6.32 1.39
CA VAL A 208 -17.94 7.76 1.74
C VAL A 208 -19.24 8.44 1.34
N TYR A 209 -19.87 8.04 0.21
CA TYR A 209 -21.20 8.51 -0.16
C TYR A 209 -22.24 8.09 0.88
N ARG A 210 -22.28 6.82 1.27
CA ARG A 210 -23.15 6.28 2.32
C ARG A 210 -22.94 7.00 3.66
N THR A 211 -21.69 7.26 4.02
CA THR A 211 -21.35 7.99 5.26
C THR A 211 -21.88 9.42 5.21
N LEU A 212 -21.76 10.11 4.07
CA LEU A 212 -22.33 11.45 3.92
C LEU A 212 -23.85 11.44 4.07
N ALA A 213 -24.56 10.49 3.43
CA ALA A 213 -26.01 10.34 3.56
C ALA A 213 -26.43 10.14 5.03
N ARG A 214 -25.79 9.18 5.71
CA ARG A 214 -26.04 8.95 7.14
C ARG A 214 -25.78 10.18 7.98
N ASP A 215 -24.68 10.89 7.75
CA ASP A 215 -24.32 12.06 8.55
C ASP A 215 -25.26 13.23 8.32
N ILE A 216 -25.90 13.36 7.15
CA ILE A 216 -26.98 14.31 6.90
C ILE A 216 -28.20 13.95 7.74
N LEU A 217 -28.61 12.69 7.76
CA LEU A 217 -29.78 12.22 8.51
C LEU A 217 -29.62 12.39 10.02
N VAL A 218 -28.40 12.23 10.56
CA VAL A 218 -28.13 12.39 12.02
C VAL A 218 -27.57 13.76 12.39
N SER A 219 -27.59 14.73 11.46
CA SER A 219 -27.06 16.07 11.72
C SER A 219 -27.84 16.80 12.81
N GLU A 220 -27.23 17.83 13.36
CA GLU A 220 -27.83 18.66 14.42
C GLU A 220 -29.13 19.33 13.95
N ARG A 221 -30.19 19.34 14.83
CA ARG A 221 -31.47 20.00 14.58
C ARG A 221 -31.48 21.37 15.27
N PRO A 222 -32.09 22.40 14.63
CA PRO A 222 -32.28 23.69 15.29
C PRO A 222 -33.18 23.55 16.53
N GLY A 223 -32.71 24.01 17.69
CA GLY A 223 -33.43 23.86 18.97
C GLY A 223 -34.71 24.70 19.10
N SER A 224 -35.01 25.60 18.15
CA SER A 224 -36.16 26.49 18.18
C SER A 224 -37.34 26.00 17.35
N LEU A 225 -37.31 24.81 16.80
CA LEU A 225 -38.36 24.26 15.95
C LEU A 225 -39.53 23.71 16.77
N SER A 226 -40.77 23.98 16.33
CA SER A 226 -41.96 23.27 16.82
C SER A 226 -41.94 21.81 16.32
N GLU A 227 -42.79 20.96 16.91
CA GLU A 227 -42.91 19.55 16.52
C GLU A 227 -43.15 19.36 15.01
N LEU A 228 -44.11 20.11 14.45
CA LEU A 228 -44.43 20.10 13.03
C LEU A 228 -43.26 20.59 12.15
N GLN A 229 -42.52 21.61 12.62
CA GLN A 229 -41.39 22.14 11.90
C GLN A 229 -40.20 21.15 11.95
N LEU A 230 -40.04 20.39 13.04
CA LEU A 230 -39.04 19.36 13.15
C LEU A 230 -39.30 18.21 12.18
N GLU A 231 -40.57 17.76 12.08
CA GLU A 231 -40.97 16.74 11.10
C GLU A 231 -40.68 17.19 9.67
N GLN A 232 -41.03 18.43 9.34
CA GLN A 232 -40.71 19.00 8.02
C GLN A 232 -39.21 19.11 7.77
N TYR A 233 -38.44 19.44 8.80
CA TYR A 233 -36.98 19.50 8.70
C TYR A 233 -36.38 18.13 8.46
N ASP A 234 -36.86 17.08 9.13
CA ASP A 234 -36.42 15.71 8.94
C ASP A 234 -36.70 15.21 7.51
N ILE A 235 -37.89 15.52 6.93
CA ILE A 235 -38.18 15.25 5.53
C ILE A 235 -37.19 15.94 4.59
N LEU A 236 -36.84 17.20 4.83
CA LEU A 236 -35.84 17.92 4.04
C LEU A 236 -34.45 17.29 4.16
N LEU A 237 -34.08 16.72 5.31
CA LEU A 237 -32.81 15.99 5.47
C LEU A 237 -32.83 14.67 4.72
N GLU A 238 -33.94 13.94 4.71
CA GLU A 238 -34.14 12.72 3.92
C GLU A 238 -34.00 13.02 2.43
N GLU A 239 -34.68 14.06 1.91
CA GLU A 239 -34.53 14.50 0.52
C GLU A 239 -33.11 14.90 0.16
N GLN A 240 -32.35 15.49 1.10
CA GLN A 240 -30.95 15.85 0.92
C GLN A 240 -29.99 14.65 0.97
N ALA A 241 -30.30 13.62 1.74
CA ALA A 241 -29.48 12.41 1.92
C ALA A 241 -29.69 11.40 0.79
N TYR A 242 -30.94 11.28 0.31
CA TYR A 242 -31.35 10.27 -0.67
C TYR A 242 -30.44 10.15 -1.90
N PRO A 243 -30.05 11.26 -2.60
CA PRO A 243 -29.18 11.14 -3.78
C PRO A 243 -27.80 10.54 -3.47
N PHE A 244 -27.30 10.72 -2.26
CA PHE A 244 -26.00 10.14 -1.84
C PHE A 244 -26.14 8.67 -1.48
N GLU A 245 -27.26 8.27 -0.92
CA GLU A 245 -27.58 6.87 -0.63
C GLU A 245 -27.77 6.08 -1.92
N GLU A 246 -28.54 6.61 -2.88
CA GLU A 246 -28.73 6.04 -4.21
C GLU A 246 -27.37 5.89 -4.92
N GLN A 247 -26.55 6.94 -4.94
CA GLN A 247 -25.23 6.89 -5.55
C GLN A 247 -24.31 5.88 -4.88
N ALA A 248 -24.39 5.71 -3.56
CA ALA A 248 -23.63 4.67 -2.87
C ALA A 248 -24.04 3.27 -3.31
N MET A 249 -25.35 3.01 -3.45
CA MET A 249 -25.87 1.73 -3.93
C MET A 249 -25.40 1.43 -5.35
N ASP A 250 -25.50 2.39 -6.26
CA ASP A 250 -25.07 2.25 -7.66
C ASP A 250 -23.58 1.89 -7.75
N ILE A 251 -22.75 2.55 -6.94
CA ILE A 251 -21.30 2.29 -6.93
C ILE A 251 -21.01 0.92 -6.31
N TYR A 252 -21.71 0.50 -5.25
CA TYR A 252 -21.58 -0.86 -4.71
C TYR A 252 -21.95 -1.92 -5.74
N MET A 253 -22.97 -1.68 -6.57
CA MET A 253 -23.36 -2.60 -7.65
C MET A 253 -22.22 -2.87 -8.63
N ILE A 254 -21.37 -1.88 -8.93
CA ILE A 254 -20.18 -2.09 -9.78
C ILE A 254 -19.28 -3.22 -9.24
N ASN A 255 -19.08 -3.31 -7.92
CA ASN A 255 -18.31 -4.40 -7.32
C ASN A 255 -19.04 -5.76 -7.42
N ILE A 256 -20.35 -5.76 -7.25
CA ILE A 256 -21.17 -6.98 -7.35
C ILE A 256 -21.15 -7.53 -8.78
N GLU A 257 -21.23 -6.67 -9.79
CA GLU A 257 -21.17 -7.05 -11.20
C GLU A 257 -19.84 -7.71 -11.59
N LYS A 258 -18.72 -7.40 -10.91
CA LYS A 258 -17.42 -8.05 -11.14
C LYS A 258 -17.45 -9.55 -10.85
N VAL A 259 -18.36 -10.02 -9.99
CA VAL A 259 -18.52 -11.46 -9.70
C VAL A 259 -18.93 -12.23 -10.94
N ALA A 260 -19.80 -11.66 -11.79
CA ALA A 260 -20.17 -12.27 -13.06
C ALA A 260 -19.01 -12.40 -14.05
N GLN A 261 -17.94 -11.62 -13.84
CA GLN A 261 -16.70 -11.65 -14.61
C GLN A 261 -15.64 -12.59 -13.99
N GLY A 262 -15.98 -13.30 -12.91
CA GLY A 262 -15.10 -14.23 -12.20
C GLY A 262 -14.17 -13.57 -11.18
N HIS A 263 -14.36 -12.29 -10.85
CA HIS A 263 -13.60 -11.60 -9.81
C HIS A 263 -14.31 -11.70 -8.47
N TYR A 264 -13.58 -12.15 -7.44
CA TYR A 264 -14.08 -12.17 -6.06
C TYR A 264 -12.91 -11.91 -5.11
N ASP A 265 -13.03 -10.89 -4.28
CA ASP A 265 -12.05 -10.51 -3.28
C ASP A 265 -12.74 -10.01 -2.01
N LYS A 266 -11.96 -9.71 -0.96
CA LYS A 266 -12.48 -9.23 0.33
C LYS A 266 -13.34 -7.96 0.23
N TRP A 267 -13.10 -7.10 -0.75
CA TRP A 267 -13.86 -5.86 -0.92
C TRP A 267 -15.22 -6.10 -1.56
N ILE A 268 -15.26 -7.08 -2.46
CA ILE A 268 -16.53 -7.56 -3.05
C ILE A 268 -17.35 -8.26 -1.97
N GLU A 269 -16.74 -9.10 -1.13
CA GLU A 269 -17.40 -9.71 0.02
C GLU A 269 -18.00 -8.67 0.96
N GLN A 270 -17.21 -7.68 1.38
CA GLN A 270 -17.69 -6.56 2.19
C GLN A 270 -18.80 -5.75 1.51
N THR A 271 -18.75 -5.64 0.17
CA THR A 271 -19.83 -4.99 -0.59
C THR A 271 -21.14 -5.75 -0.42
N PHE A 272 -21.14 -7.08 -0.53
CA PHE A 272 -22.34 -7.88 -0.29
C PHE A 272 -22.88 -7.73 1.14
N GLU A 273 -22.01 -7.71 2.15
CA GLU A 273 -22.42 -7.51 3.54
C GLU A 273 -23.12 -6.16 3.75
N VAL A 274 -22.60 -5.10 3.11
CA VAL A 274 -23.20 -3.77 3.19
C VAL A 274 -24.52 -3.72 2.44
N MET A 275 -24.57 -4.26 1.22
CA MET A 275 -25.79 -4.26 0.40
C MET A 275 -26.90 -5.12 1.04
N ALA A 276 -26.56 -6.21 1.73
CA ALA A 276 -27.53 -7.00 2.51
C ALA A 276 -28.19 -6.19 3.65
N LYS A 277 -27.52 -5.16 4.16
CA LYS A 277 -28.09 -4.24 5.16
C LYS A 277 -28.87 -3.09 4.54
N MET A 278 -28.42 -2.57 3.39
CA MET A 278 -29.06 -1.45 2.70
C MET A 278 -30.33 -1.89 1.93
N ASN A 279 -30.26 -3.03 1.26
CA ASN A 279 -31.37 -3.63 0.50
C ASN A 279 -31.50 -5.11 0.84
N PRO A 280 -32.07 -5.45 2.02
CA PRO A 280 -32.18 -6.85 2.46
C PRO A 280 -33.09 -7.71 1.59
N THR A 281 -34.04 -7.09 0.90
CA THR A 281 -34.98 -7.80 0.02
C THR A 281 -34.24 -8.48 -1.15
N GLU A 282 -33.21 -7.85 -1.67
CA GLU A 282 -32.47 -8.32 -2.83
C GLU A 282 -31.20 -9.10 -2.43
N PHE A 283 -30.50 -8.64 -1.40
CA PHE A 283 -29.14 -9.13 -1.07
C PHE A 283 -29.05 -10.03 0.17
N LYS A 284 -30.07 -10.05 1.05
CA LYS A 284 -30.08 -10.95 2.19
C LYS A 284 -30.51 -12.35 1.73
N ARG A 285 -29.54 -13.25 1.64
CA ARG A 285 -29.81 -14.67 1.37
C ARG A 285 -29.61 -15.47 2.66
N ASP A 286 -30.68 -16.12 3.12
CA ASP A 286 -30.56 -17.12 4.16
C ASP A 286 -29.89 -18.37 3.57
N LEU A 287 -28.91 -18.91 4.29
CA LEU A 287 -28.31 -20.21 3.94
C LEU A 287 -29.41 -21.24 3.88
N LYS A 288 -29.75 -21.75 2.70
CA LYS A 288 -30.59 -22.95 2.58
C LYS A 288 -29.76 -24.12 3.08
N VAL A 289 -29.99 -24.50 4.33
CA VAL A 289 -29.56 -25.79 4.83
C VAL A 289 -30.42 -26.83 4.08
N THR A 290 -29.87 -27.47 3.04
CA THR A 290 -30.44 -28.66 2.48
C THR A 290 -30.33 -29.73 3.57
N PRO A 291 -31.44 -30.26 4.13
CA PRO A 291 -31.33 -31.39 5.02
C PRO A 291 -30.64 -32.53 4.25
N TYR A 292 -29.50 -32.97 4.75
CA TYR A 292 -28.86 -34.19 4.25
C TYR A 292 -29.90 -35.28 4.30
N ALA A 293 -30.24 -35.87 3.17
CA ALA A 293 -31.14 -37.01 3.14
C ALA A 293 -30.41 -38.17 3.82
N GLU A 294 -30.63 -38.34 5.11
CA GLU A 294 -30.35 -39.59 5.83
C GLU A 294 -31.33 -40.68 5.38
N THR A 295 -31.30 -41.02 4.12
CA THR A 295 -32.02 -42.22 3.63
C THR A 295 -31.28 -42.77 2.41
N MET A 296 -30.19 -43.44 2.71
CA MET A 296 -29.68 -44.53 1.87
C MET A 296 -29.18 -45.62 2.79
N PHE A 297 -30.13 -46.39 3.31
CA PHE A 297 -29.95 -47.82 3.62
C PHE A 297 -31.33 -48.49 3.70
#